data_55029c84b5b47274bf9671d073bae79a
#
_entry.id   55029c84b5b47274bf9671d073bae79a
#
_cell.length_a   1.000
_cell.length_b   1.000
_cell.length_c   1.000
_cell.angle_alpha   90.00
_cell.angle_beta   90.00
_cell.angle_gamma   90.00
#
_symmetry.space_group_name_H-M   'P 1'
#
loop_
_entity.id
_entity.type
_entity.pdbx_description
1 polymer ?
#
loop_
_entity_poly.entity_id
_entity_poly.type
_entity_poly.pdbx_seq_one_letter_code
_entity_poly.pdbx_strand_id
1 'polypeptide(L)'
;MVNEEQKDRWHTPTHTGRIVIGMVFAVLLVVFIAACRSISNDTAPKVADDEIVLHIKLDIQEDIGLLVVDYAANGTSGSGGTSNADKSMLKHGELIFYSLRKQDFDDPADVENLSVKFTIITEYVDPNYDNVYPAEYTKPMDAISWKGKFGEAYDITISGDKINGYHAVLEG
;
A
#
# COMPACT_ATOMS: atom_id res chain seq x y z
N MET A 1 20.98 -3.56 73.93
CA MET A 1 21.55 -4.71 73.20
C MET A 1 21.39 -4.46 71.74
N VAL A 2 22.49 -4.35 71.17
CA VAL A 2 22.91 -4.16 69.77
C VAL A 2 22.12 -5.00 68.81
N ASN A 3 21.70 -4.46 67.71
CA ASN A 3 21.63 -5.21 66.47
C ASN A 3 22.12 -4.36 65.29
N GLU A 4 23.05 -4.95 64.61
CA GLU A 4 23.94 -4.39 63.62
C GLU A 4 23.20 -4.01 62.32
N GLU A 5 23.60 -2.89 61.80
CA GLU A 5 23.42 -2.46 60.42
C GLU A 5 24.00 -3.49 59.44
N GLN A 6 23.18 -4.11 58.65
CA GLN A 6 23.60 -4.83 57.45
C GLN A 6 23.72 -3.83 56.32
N LYS A 7 24.94 -3.35 56.13
CA LYS A 7 25.33 -2.39 55.11
C LYS A 7 25.40 -3.10 53.75
N ASP A 8 24.34 -2.97 52.96
CA ASP A 8 24.30 -3.46 51.59
C ASP A 8 25.42 -2.83 50.78
N ARG A 9 26.42 -3.62 50.46
CA ARG A 9 27.58 -3.25 49.67
C ARG A 9 27.22 -3.38 48.19
N TRP A 10 26.74 -2.29 47.58
CA TRP A 10 26.59 -2.17 46.12
C TRP A 10 27.94 -2.31 45.46
N HIS A 11 28.15 -3.43 44.77
CA HIS A 11 29.33 -3.57 43.93
C HIS A 11 29.20 -2.69 42.69
N THR A 12 29.91 -1.56 42.67
CA THR A 12 30.07 -0.79 41.46
C THR A 12 30.86 -1.61 40.43
N PRO A 13 30.35 -1.80 39.19
CA PRO A 13 31.08 -2.57 38.19
C PRO A 13 32.41 -1.88 37.88
N THR A 14 33.47 -2.68 37.87
CA THR A 14 34.82 -2.22 37.53
C THR A 14 34.86 -1.67 36.10
N HIS A 15 35.80 -0.77 35.81
CA HIS A 15 35.99 -0.13 34.50
C HIS A 15 36.02 -1.15 33.34
N THR A 16 36.59 -2.32 33.58
CA THR A 16 36.65 -3.45 32.61
C THR A 16 35.29 -4.01 32.27
N GLY A 17 34.38 -4.13 33.26
CA GLY A 17 33.00 -4.59 33.04
C GLY A 17 32.17 -3.61 32.17
N ARG A 18 32.40 -2.33 32.32
CA ARG A 18 31.73 -1.29 31.49
C ARG A 18 32.15 -1.33 30.03
N ILE A 19 33.44 -1.61 29.77
CA ILE A 19 33.98 -1.70 28.39
C ILE A 19 33.43 -2.95 27.71
N VAL A 20 33.37 -4.11 28.41
CA VAL A 20 32.82 -5.36 27.85
C VAL A 20 31.34 -5.23 27.53
N ILE A 21 30.54 -4.62 28.43
CA ILE A 21 29.10 -4.38 28.19
C ILE A 21 28.90 -3.46 26.98
N GLY A 22 29.69 -2.39 26.86
CA GLY A 22 29.64 -1.47 25.72
C GLY A 22 29.96 -2.16 24.39
N MET A 23 30.97 -3.04 24.35
CA MET A 23 31.31 -3.83 23.15
C MET A 23 30.21 -4.81 22.76
N VAL A 24 29.60 -5.49 23.72
CA VAL A 24 28.50 -6.43 23.44
C VAL A 24 27.29 -5.66 22.88
N PHE A 25 26.95 -4.51 23.42
CA PHE A 25 25.87 -3.67 22.89
C PHE A 25 26.17 -3.17 21.47
N ALA A 26 27.41 -2.74 21.20
CA ALA A 26 27.80 -2.30 19.86
C ALA A 26 27.72 -3.46 18.82
N VAL A 27 28.14 -4.66 19.18
CA VAL A 27 28.05 -5.83 18.31
C VAL A 27 26.60 -6.24 18.08
N LEU A 28 25.74 -6.23 19.10
CA LEU A 28 24.31 -6.49 18.97
C LEU A 28 23.60 -5.45 18.09
N LEU A 29 23.96 -4.18 18.20
CA LEU A 29 23.41 -3.11 17.37
C LEU A 29 23.80 -3.29 15.90
N VAL A 30 25.06 -3.64 15.62
CA VAL A 30 25.53 -3.90 14.25
C VAL A 30 24.84 -5.13 13.63
N VAL A 31 24.66 -6.21 14.41
CA VAL A 31 23.92 -7.40 13.97
C VAL A 31 22.46 -7.07 13.71
N PHE A 32 21.83 -6.26 14.56
CA PHE A 32 20.44 -5.83 14.38
C PHE A 32 20.26 -4.97 13.11
N ILE A 33 21.20 -4.04 12.86
CA ILE A 33 21.17 -3.20 11.65
C ILE A 33 21.41 -4.07 10.38
N ALA A 34 22.31 -5.06 10.45
CA ALA A 34 22.55 -5.98 9.36
C ALA A 34 21.33 -6.88 9.09
N ALA A 35 20.67 -7.38 10.14
CA ALA A 35 19.44 -8.15 10.04
C ALA A 35 18.28 -7.34 9.45
N CYS A 36 18.12 -6.06 9.84
CA CYS A 36 17.11 -5.18 9.26
C CYS A 36 17.36 -4.85 7.79
N ARG A 37 18.62 -4.82 7.34
CA ARG A 37 18.96 -4.64 5.92
C ARG A 37 18.75 -5.89 5.06
N SER A 38 18.69 -7.06 5.68
CA SER A 38 18.47 -8.34 4.95
C SER A 38 16.98 -8.62 4.68
N ILE A 39 16.05 -7.81 5.21
CA ILE A 39 14.60 -7.98 5.00
C ILE A 39 14.09 -7.15 3.82
N SER A 40 14.94 -6.30 3.23
CA SER A 40 14.64 -5.63 1.96
C SER A 40 14.95 -6.56 0.76
N ASN A 41 14.38 -7.77 0.76
CA ASN A 41 14.16 -8.46 -0.50
C ASN A 41 12.93 -7.79 -1.13
N ASP A 42 13.19 -6.81 -1.95
CA ASP A 42 12.28 -6.20 -2.93
C ASP A 42 11.91 -7.24 -4.01
N THR A 43 11.41 -8.38 -3.56
CA THR A 43 10.75 -9.31 -4.47
C THR A 43 9.28 -8.90 -4.40
N ALA A 44 8.80 -8.16 -5.41
CA ALA A 44 7.39 -7.93 -5.57
C ALA A 44 6.64 -9.26 -5.36
N PRO A 45 5.53 -9.27 -4.62
CA PRO A 45 4.80 -10.50 -4.35
C PRO A 45 4.48 -11.18 -5.68
N LYS A 46 4.78 -12.49 -5.77
CA LYS A 46 4.50 -13.25 -6.98
C LYS A 46 3.00 -13.20 -7.24
N VAL A 47 2.60 -12.67 -8.39
CA VAL A 47 1.21 -12.64 -8.83
C VAL A 47 0.70 -14.08 -9.00
N ALA A 48 -0.48 -14.40 -8.47
CA ALA A 48 -1.07 -15.70 -8.61
C ALA A 48 -1.57 -15.92 -10.06
N ASP A 49 -1.56 -17.16 -10.55
CA ASP A 49 -1.93 -17.49 -11.94
C ASP A 49 -3.41 -17.21 -12.27
N ASP A 50 -4.23 -16.88 -11.26
CA ASP A 50 -5.65 -16.58 -11.36
C ASP A 50 -6.01 -15.12 -11.07
N GLU A 51 -5.01 -14.24 -11.00
CA GLU A 51 -5.23 -12.82 -10.78
C GLU A 51 -4.43 -11.93 -11.74
N ILE A 52 -4.93 -10.72 -11.96
CA ILE A 52 -4.21 -9.59 -12.54
C ILE A 52 -4.02 -8.59 -11.42
N VAL A 53 -2.79 -8.13 -11.18
CA VAL A 53 -2.50 -7.14 -10.15
C VAL A 53 -2.21 -5.79 -10.78
N LEU A 54 -2.93 -4.77 -10.34
CA LEU A 54 -2.67 -3.38 -10.72
C LEU A 54 -1.82 -2.74 -9.61
N HIS A 55 -0.63 -2.29 -9.96
CA HIS A 55 0.21 -1.46 -9.12
C HIS A 55 -0.09 -0.01 -9.44
N ILE A 56 -0.84 0.66 -8.60
CA ILE A 56 -1.34 2.01 -8.84
C ILE A 56 -0.54 2.99 -8.01
N LYS A 57 0.30 3.79 -8.66
CA LYS A 57 1.05 4.87 -8.02
C LYS A 57 0.24 6.16 -8.03
N LEU A 58 0.05 6.75 -6.86
CA LEU A 58 -0.61 8.05 -6.70
C LEU A 58 0.42 9.19 -6.83
N ASP A 59 0.78 9.59 -8.04
CA ASP A 59 1.65 10.75 -8.33
C ASP A 59 0.82 12.04 -8.45
N ILE A 60 0.02 12.30 -7.42
CA ILE A 60 -0.96 13.38 -7.33
C ILE A 60 -0.49 14.48 -6.36
N GLN A 61 -1.17 15.63 -6.33
CA GLN A 61 -0.73 16.78 -5.53
C GLN A 61 -1.28 16.77 -4.09
N GLU A 62 -2.35 16.04 -3.82
CA GLU A 62 -3.02 15.99 -2.52
C GLU A 62 -3.35 14.56 -2.09
N ASP A 63 -3.59 14.38 -0.80
CA ASP A 63 -4.15 13.15 -0.25
C ASP A 63 -5.63 13.01 -0.64
N ILE A 64 -6.13 11.78 -0.81
CA ILE A 64 -7.49 11.50 -1.27
C ILE A 64 -8.24 10.56 -0.33
N GLY A 65 -9.57 10.66 -0.29
CA GLY A 65 -10.41 9.85 0.61
C GLY A 65 -10.60 8.40 0.13
N LEU A 66 -10.74 8.21 -1.20
CA LEU A 66 -11.01 6.89 -1.79
C LEU A 66 -10.57 6.89 -3.25
N LEU A 67 -10.05 5.75 -3.70
CA LEU A 67 -9.87 5.42 -5.11
C LEU A 67 -10.89 4.36 -5.50
N VAL A 68 -11.79 4.67 -6.44
CA VAL A 68 -12.71 3.70 -7.05
C VAL A 68 -12.07 3.17 -8.33
N VAL A 69 -12.19 1.86 -8.53
CA VAL A 69 -11.67 1.11 -9.69
C VAL A 69 -12.85 0.41 -10.36
N ASP A 70 -13.28 0.92 -11.49
CA ASP A 70 -14.26 0.25 -12.36
C ASP A 70 -13.51 -0.51 -13.44
N TYR A 71 -13.90 -1.76 -13.70
CA TYR A 71 -13.27 -2.58 -14.72
C TYR A 71 -14.31 -3.25 -15.60
N ALA A 72 -13.94 -3.51 -16.84
CA ALA A 72 -14.77 -4.25 -17.79
C ALA A 72 -13.90 -5.07 -18.76
N ALA A 73 -14.36 -6.27 -19.07
CA ALA A 73 -13.82 -7.10 -20.14
C ALA A 73 -14.93 -8.04 -20.66
N ASN A 74 -15.08 -8.15 -21.98
CA ASN A 74 -15.97 -9.11 -22.67
C ASN A 74 -17.43 -9.14 -22.17
N GLY A 75 -17.99 -7.99 -21.84
CA GLY A 75 -19.36 -7.88 -21.37
C GLY A 75 -19.53 -8.05 -19.86
N THR A 76 -18.52 -8.51 -19.14
CA THR A 76 -18.46 -8.48 -17.68
C THR A 76 -17.96 -7.13 -17.22
N SER A 77 -18.52 -6.57 -16.17
CA SER A 77 -18.04 -5.37 -15.51
C SER A 77 -18.16 -5.49 -14.00
N GLY A 78 -17.24 -4.83 -13.30
CA GLY A 78 -17.24 -4.76 -11.84
C GLY A 78 -16.69 -3.44 -11.35
N SER A 79 -16.88 -3.21 -10.07
CA SER A 79 -16.40 -2.00 -9.38
C SER A 79 -15.93 -2.36 -7.99
N GLY A 80 -14.88 -1.70 -7.55
CA GLY A 80 -14.38 -1.79 -6.19
C GLY A 80 -13.72 -0.49 -5.76
N GLY A 81 -13.37 -0.40 -4.48
CA GLY A 81 -12.72 0.80 -3.96
C GLY A 81 -11.63 0.48 -2.95
N THR A 82 -10.66 1.36 -2.86
CA THR A 82 -9.58 1.29 -1.89
C THR A 82 -9.55 2.54 -1.04
N SER A 83 -9.61 2.36 0.27
CA SER A 83 -9.47 3.41 1.29
C SER A 83 -8.78 2.82 2.51
N ASN A 84 -8.25 3.67 3.39
CA ASN A 84 -7.67 3.21 4.65
C ASN A 84 -8.77 2.79 5.63
N ALA A 85 -8.57 1.64 6.30
CA ALA A 85 -9.53 1.08 7.25
C ALA A 85 -9.72 1.97 8.51
N ASP A 86 -8.74 2.80 8.84
CA ASP A 86 -8.78 3.76 9.94
C ASP A 86 -9.42 5.10 9.56
N LYS A 87 -9.97 5.20 8.34
CA LYS A 87 -10.60 6.41 7.77
C LYS A 87 -9.61 7.55 7.50
N SER A 88 -8.30 7.30 7.56
CA SER A 88 -7.30 8.27 7.11
C SER A 88 -7.30 8.38 5.58
N MET A 89 -6.81 9.51 5.07
CA MET A 89 -6.65 9.74 3.63
C MET A 89 -5.54 8.86 3.06
N LEU A 90 -5.74 8.33 1.86
CA LEU A 90 -4.68 7.75 1.04
C LEU A 90 -3.68 8.85 0.69
N LYS A 91 -2.39 8.57 0.84
CA LYS A 91 -1.35 9.57 0.70
C LYS A 91 -0.92 9.76 -0.76
N HIS A 92 -0.62 11.01 -1.14
CA HIS A 92 0.11 11.26 -2.38
C HIS A 92 1.46 10.52 -2.33
N GLY A 93 1.90 9.97 -3.46
CA GLY A 93 3.09 9.14 -3.56
C GLY A 93 2.90 7.67 -3.11
N GLU A 94 1.74 7.31 -2.58
CA GLU A 94 1.44 5.94 -2.15
C GLU A 94 1.32 4.99 -3.35
N LEU A 95 1.72 3.74 -3.13
CA LEU A 95 1.53 2.64 -4.08
C LEU A 95 0.39 1.75 -3.58
N ILE A 96 -0.66 1.63 -4.39
CA ILE A 96 -1.84 0.82 -4.11
C ILE A 96 -1.77 -0.46 -4.94
N PHE A 97 -2.11 -1.60 -4.35
CA PHE A 97 -2.24 -2.87 -5.03
C PHE A 97 -3.74 -3.23 -5.14
N TYR A 98 -4.21 -3.48 -6.36
CA TYR A 98 -5.58 -3.87 -6.62
C TYR A 98 -5.62 -5.13 -7.48
N SER A 99 -6.29 -6.18 -7.01
CA SER A 99 -6.35 -7.48 -7.70
C SER A 99 -7.69 -7.68 -8.39
N LEU A 100 -7.65 -8.07 -9.67
CA LEU A 100 -8.76 -8.58 -10.46
C LEU A 100 -8.61 -10.10 -10.57
N ARG A 101 -9.56 -10.87 -10.07
CA ARG A 101 -9.49 -12.32 -10.05
C ARG A 101 -10.29 -12.95 -11.19
N LYS A 102 -9.91 -14.15 -11.61
CA LYS A 102 -10.65 -14.90 -12.64
C LYS A 102 -12.14 -15.01 -12.35
N GLN A 103 -12.52 -15.20 -11.09
CA GLN A 103 -13.92 -15.29 -10.66
C GLN A 103 -14.72 -13.99 -10.84
N ASP A 104 -14.05 -12.86 -11.06
CA ASP A 104 -14.67 -11.55 -11.27
C ASP A 104 -15.13 -11.39 -12.74
N PHE A 105 -14.86 -12.37 -13.60
CA PHE A 105 -15.19 -12.38 -15.02
C PHE A 105 -16.03 -13.61 -15.39
N ASP A 106 -17.07 -13.41 -16.22
CA ASP A 106 -17.94 -14.50 -16.68
C ASP A 106 -17.19 -15.48 -17.61
N ASP A 107 -16.31 -14.95 -18.47
CA ASP A 107 -15.38 -15.72 -19.28
C ASP A 107 -13.94 -15.31 -19.02
N PRO A 108 -13.26 -15.99 -18.09
CA PRO A 108 -11.89 -15.65 -17.72
C PRO A 108 -10.84 -16.00 -18.79
N ALA A 109 -11.23 -16.71 -19.85
CA ALA A 109 -10.28 -17.05 -20.93
C ALA A 109 -9.90 -15.83 -21.77
N ASP A 110 -10.68 -14.75 -21.72
CA ASP A 110 -10.56 -13.63 -22.62
C ASP A 110 -10.64 -12.28 -21.88
N VAL A 111 -9.50 -11.80 -21.41
CA VAL A 111 -9.32 -10.43 -20.91
C VAL A 111 -8.52 -9.56 -21.91
N GLU A 112 -8.59 -9.90 -23.22
CA GLU A 112 -7.82 -9.22 -24.26
C GLU A 112 -8.16 -7.74 -24.41
N ASN A 113 -9.36 -7.33 -24.00
CA ASN A 113 -9.81 -5.93 -24.00
C ASN A 113 -10.18 -5.49 -22.58
N LEU A 114 -9.25 -5.69 -21.63
CA LEU A 114 -9.45 -5.17 -20.29
C LEU A 114 -9.47 -3.64 -20.31
N SER A 115 -10.54 -3.07 -19.82
CA SER A 115 -10.74 -1.64 -19.67
C SER A 115 -10.84 -1.31 -18.18
N VAL A 116 -10.07 -0.35 -17.72
CA VAL A 116 -10.10 0.11 -16.32
C VAL A 116 -10.30 1.62 -16.29
N LYS A 117 -11.23 2.04 -15.46
CA LYS A 117 -11.53 3.44 -15.20
C LYS A 117 -11.35 3.73 -13.73
N PHE A 118 -10.68 4.81 -13.42
CA PHE A 118 -10.48 5.27 -12.05
C PHE A 118 -11.37 6.47 -11.75
N THR A 119 -11.83 6.55 -10.50
CA THR A 119 -12.52 7.72 -9.98
C THR A 119 -11.91 8.04 -8.61
N ILE A 120 -11.43 9.25 -8.43
CA ILE A 120 -10.95 9.75 -7.14
C ILE A 120 -12.09 10.42 -6.42
N ILE A 121 -12.25 10.09 -5.12
CA ILE A 121 -13.06 10.84 -4.17
C ILE A 121 -12.08 11.65 -3.31
N THR A 122 -12.08 12.97 -3.52
CA THR A 122 -11.04 13.87 -2.97
C THR A 122 -11.11 14.07 -1.47
N GLU A 123 -12.24 13.78 -0.85
CA GLU A 123 -12.46 13.92 0.60
C GLU A 123 -12.89 12.56 1.17
N TYR A 124 -12.60 12.33 2.45
CA TYR A 124 -13.19 11.18 3.10
C TYR A 124 -14.70 11.38 3.22
N VAL A 125 -15.46 10.51 2.59
CA VAL A 125 -16.91 10.46 2.72
C VAL A 125 -17.25 9.12 3.35
N ASP A 126 -17.93 9.12 4.51
CA ASP A 126 -18.41 7.89 5.13
C ASP A 126 -19.44 7.26 4.16
N PRO A 127 -19.15 6.09 3.58
CA PRO A 127 -20.08 5.44 2.69
C PRO A 127 -21.28 4.97 3.53
N ASN A 128 -22.39 5.68 3.48
CA ASN A 128 -23.66 5.25 4.06
C ASN A 128 -24.24 4.05 3.32
N TYR A 129 -23.38 3.06 2.96
CA TYR A 129 -23.69 1.84 2.22
C TYR A 129 -24.30 2.04 0.79
N ASP A 130 -24.56 3.26 0.39
CA ASP A 130 -25.20 3.57 -0.89
C ASP A 130 -24.18 3.80 -2.03
N ASN A 131 -22.87 3.85 -1.73
CA ASN A 131 -21.78 4.16 -2.68
C ASN A 131 -22.05 5.42 -3.52
N VAL A 132 -22.82 6.35 -2.97
CA VAL A 132 -23.14 7.64 -3.59
C VAL A 132 -22.26 8.70 -2.98
N TYR A 133 -21.38 9.27 -3.80
CA TYR A 133 -20.46 10.33 -3.37
C TYR A 133 -20.91 11.68 -3.90
N PRO A 134 -20.74 12.77 -3.12
CA PRO A 134 -21.05 14.13 -3.59
C PRO A 134 -20.26 14.46 -4.87
N ALA A 135 -20.94 15.05 -5.84
CA ALA A 135 -20.36 15.35 -7.15
C ALA A 135 -19.14 16.29 -7.08
N GLU A 136 -19.12 17.19 -6.11
CA GLU A 136 -18.00 18.11 -5.87
C GLU A 136 -16.70 17.39 -5.50
N TYR A 137 -16.78 16.24 -4.81
CA TYR A 137 -15.63 15.43 -4.41
C TYR A 137 -15.28 14.31 -5.41
N THR A 138 -16.17 14.06 -6.37
CA THR A 138 -16.05 12.96 -7.33
C THR A 138 -15.32 13.41 -8.59
N LYS A 139 -14.16 12.82 -8.89
CA LYS A 139 -13.30 13.15 -10.04
C LYS A 139 -13.07 11.90 -10.88
N PRO A 140 -13.91 11.61 -11.86
CA PRO A 140 -13.71 10.49 -12.77
C PRO A 140 -12.60 10.79 -13.78
N MET A 141 -11.89 9.76 -14.22
CA MET A 141 -10.88 9.80 -15.28
C MET A 141 -11.41 9.10 -16.54
N ASP A 142 -10.73 9.32 -17.66
CA ASP A 142 -10.94 8.49 -18.84
C ASP A 142 -10.48 7.05 -18.58
N ALA A 143 -11.15 6.10 -19.21
CA ALA A 143 -10.75 4.69 -19.12
C ALA A 143 -9.46 4.44 -19.92
N ILE A 144 -8.60 3.61 -19.37
CA ILE A 144 -7.45 3.02 -20.06
C ILE A 144 -7.78 1.58 -20.46
N SER A 145 -7.29 1.12 -21.61
CA SER A 145 -7.58 -0.23 -22.07
C SER A 145 -6.35 -0.90 -22.65
N TRP A 146 -6.18 -2.19 -22.35
CA TRP A 146 -5.06 -2.98 -22.84
C TRP A 146 -5.41 -4.46 -22.94
N LYS A 147 -4.48 -5.25 -23.46
CA LYS A 147 -4.57 -6.71 -23.42
C LYS A 147 -4.13 -7.20 -22.05
N GLY A 148 -5.12 -7.57 -21.21
CA GLY A 148 -4.86 -8.15 -19.89
C GLY A 148 -4.44 -9.60 -19.97
N LYS A 149 -3.71 -10.09 -18.97
CA LYS A 149 -3.35 -11.50 -18.83
C LYS A 149 -3.25 -11.88 -17.36
N PHE A 150 -3.93 -12.96 -16.98
CA PHE A 150 -3.82 -13.51 -15.63
C PHE A 150 -2.40 -14.00 -15.34
N GLY A 151 -1.95 -13.81 -14.08
CA GLY A 151 -0.59 -14.08 -13.65
C GLY A 151 0.38 -12.91 -13.88
N GLU A 152 -0.10 -11.76 -14.37
CA GLU A 152 0.71 -10.58 -14.64
C GLU A 152 0.32 -9.39 -13.75
N ALA A 153 1.30 -8.52 -13.52
CA ALA A 153 1.10 -7.21 -12.89
C ALA A 153 1.23 -6.12 -13.94
N TYR A 154 0.52 -5.02 -13.72
CA TYR A 154 0.51 -3.84 -14.59
C TYR A 154 0.72 -2.59 -13.74
N ASP A 155 1.71 -1.80 -14.12
CA ASP A 155 2.04 -0.55 -13.45
C ASP A 155 1.21 0.59 -14.03
N ILE A 156 0.53 1.34 -13.18
CA ILE A 156 -0.34 2.46 -13.54
C ILE A 156 0.05 3.65 -12.70
N THR A 157 0.27 4.79 -13.34
CA THR A 157 0.49 6.07 -12.65
C THR A 157 -0.75 6.93 -12.78
N ILE A 158 -1.31 7.37 -11.64
CA ILE A 158 -2.35 8.40 -11.59
C ILE A 158 -1.69 9.70 -11.20
N SER A 159 -1.85 10.74 -12.03
CA SER A 159 -1.29 12.07 -11.80
C SER A 159 -2.32 13.16 -12.01
N GLY A 160 -2.03 14.37 -11.51
CA GLY A 160 -2.92 15.53 -11.57
C GLY A 160 -3.27 16.09 -10.21
N ASP A 161 -4.34 16.86 -10.17
CA ASP A 161 -4.85 17.53 -8.96
C ASP A 161 -6.37 17.77 -9.02
N LYS A 162 -6.96 18.14 -7.88
CA LYS A 162 -8.40 18.36 -7.78
C LYS A 162 -8.93 19.56 -8.57
N ILE A 163 -8.07 20.45 -9.04
CA ILE A 163 -8.43 21.67 -9.79
C ILE A 163 -8.43 21.37 -11.28
N ASN A 164 -7.34 20.77 -11.78
CA ASN A 164 -7.12 20.50 -13.20
C ASN A 164 -7.63 19.13 -13.64
N GLY A 165 -7.98 18.28 -12.68
CA GLY A 165 -8.40 16.90 -12.89
C GLY A 165 -7.23 15.91 -12.81
N TYR A 166 -7.57 14.63 -12.89
CA TYR A 166 -6.63 13.53 -12.81
C TYR A 166 -6.63 12.73 -14.11
N HIS A 167 -5.54 12.07 -14.37
CA HIS A 167 -5.42 11.13 -15.48
C HIS A 167 -4.60 9.91 -15.07
N ALA A 168 -4.93 8.76 -15.65
CA ALA A 168 -4.25 7.51 -15.43
C ALA A 168 -3.49 7.09 -16.69
N VAL A 169 -2.28 6.58 -16.52
CA VAL A 169 -1.43 6.09 -17.59
C VAL A 169 -0.96 4.68 -17.25
N LEU A 170 -1.13 3.73 -18.18
CA LEU A 170 -0.50 2.43 -18.10
C LEU A 170 0.96 2.60 -18.51
N GLU A 171 1.87 2.20 -17.64
CA GLU A 171 3.29 2.22 -17.92
C GLU A 171 3.65 1.04 -18.86
N GLY A 172 4.53 1.27 -19.80
CA GLY A 172 4.91 0.29 -20.83
C GLY A 172 6.13 -0.55 -20.46
#